data_8ea7304799166771e3aac947c4c99fe8
#
_entry.id   8ea7304799166771e3aac947c4c99fe8
#
_cell.length_a   1.000
_cell.length_b   1.000
_cell.length_c   1.000
_cell.angle_alpha   90.00
_cell.angle_beta   90.00
_cell.angle_gamma   90.00
#
_symmetry.space_group_name_H-M   'P 1'
#
loop_
_entity.id
_entity.type
_entity.pdbx_description
1 polymer ?
#
loop_
_entity_poly.entity_id
_entity_poly.type
_entity_poly.pdbx_seq_one_letter_code
_entity_poly.pdbx_strand_id
1 'polypeptide(L)'
;LDRDMANTFTRTFKIIQHDAAINPGNSGGALLNTKGQLVGINTLKYTGSSYSATTYEGLGFAIPIDTALPIAQQLIDYGEVRRPALGITCGTFSGPDDPISSWPPASVVISEVTADGPADEAGLKAYDFITEVDGTRITSLHDLTAVLDTHEEGDTISVTVLRYKNTNAIISILNSAYNNYYGGNSGYGYGSGYGNSYGGFFGGNG
;
A
#
# COMPACT_ATOMS: atom_id res chain seq x y z
N LEU A 1 -1.63 23.57 -1.18
CA LEU A 1 -2.64 22.71 -0.58
C LEU A 1 -2.07 21.29 -0.50
N ASP A 2 -1.88 20.80 0.71
CA ASP A 2 -1.48 19.41 0.92
C ASP A 2 -2.67 18.50 0.59
N ARG A 3 -2.41 17.45 -0.17
CA ARG A 3 -3.39 16.40 -0.48
C ARG A 3 -2.81 15.03 -0.18
N ASP A 4 -3.64 14.14 0.32
CA ASP A 4 -3.28 12.75 0.46
C ASP A 4 -3.58 12.02 -0.84
N MET A 5 -2.59 11.28 -1.37
CA MET A 5 -2.76 10.38 -2.51
C MET A 5 -2.49 8.95 -2.09
N ALA A 6 -3.49 8.09 -2.27
CA ALA A 6 -3.28 6.66 -2.22
C ALA A 6 -2.73 6.18 -3.57
N ASN A 7 -1.59 5.52 -3.56
CA ASN A 7 -1.18 4.76 -4.72
C ASN A 7 -1.78 3.35 -4.66
N THR A 8 -1.82 2.65 -5.78
CA THR A 8 -2.33 1.28 -5.91
C THR A 8 -1.54 0.28 -5.02
N PHE A 9 -0.45 0.70 -4.39
CA PHE A 9 0.53 -0.12 -3.70
C PHE A 9 0.64 0.16 -2.19
N THR A 10 -0.47 0.57 -1.54
CA THR A 10 -0.55 0.49 -0.08
C THR A 10 -0.09 1.67 0.77
N ARG A 11 0.42 2.74 0.19
CA ARG A 11 0.82 3.92 0.98
C ARG A 11 0.09 5.17 0.54
N THR A 12 -0.49 5.88 1.50
CA THR A 12 -0.91 7.26 1.32
C THR A 12 0.29 8.16 1.59
N PHE A 13 0.56 9.09 0.71
CA PHE A 13 1.58 10.09 0.93
C PHE A 13 1.03 11.48 0.63
N LYS A 14 1.51 12.45 1.39
CA LYS A 14 1.16 13.85 1.18
C LYS A 14 1.84 14.36 -0.08
N ILE A 15 1.12 15.18 -0.82
CA ILE A 15 1.65 15.87 -2.00
C ILE A 15 1.27 17.34 -1.95
N ILE A 16 2.13 18.17 -2.52
CA ILE A 16 1.85 19.58 -2.76
C ILE A 16 1.18 19.68 -4.12
N GLN A 17 -0.06 20.19 -4.17
CA GLN A 17 -0.70 20.58 -5.42
C GLN A 17 -0.35 22.04 -5.73
N HIS A 18 0.05 22.31 -6.97
CA HIS A 18 0.40 23.64 -7.47
C HIS A 18 -0.09 23.85 -8.91
N ASP A 19 -0.09 25.07 -9.35
CA ASP A 19 -0.51 25.50 -10.70
C ASP A 19 0.66 25.85 -11.63
N ALA A 20 1.90 25.69 -11.15
CA ALA A 20 3.07 25.84 -12.02
C ALA A 20 3.06 24.83 -13.15
N ALA A 21 3.36 25.27 -14.36
CA ALA A 21 3.33 24.44 -15.55
C ALA A 21 4.31 23.25 -15.46
N ILE A 22 3.79 22.03 -15.41
CA ILE A 22 4.60 20.81 -15.48
C ILE A 22 4.60 20.30 -16.92
N ASN A 23 5.80 20.16 -17.46
CA ASN A 23 6.07 19.61 -18.80
C ASN A 23 7.13 18.50 -18.70
N PRO A 24 7.27 17.65 -19.72
CA PRO A 24 8.39 16.72 -19.81
C PRO A 24 9.72 17.42 -19.59
N GLY A 25 10.51 16.92 -18.63
CA GLY A 25 11.78 17.51 -18.20
C GLY A 25 11.72 18.23 -16.84
N ASN A 26 10.55 18.62 -16.35
CA ASN A 26 10.41 19.23 -15.03
C ASN A 26 10.33 18.21 -13.88
N SER A 27 9.98 16.94 -14.15
CA SER A 27 9.92 15.87 -13.14
C SER A 27 11.30 15.62 -12.54
N GLY A 28 11.38 15.54 -11.20
CA GLY A 28 12.62 15.52 -10.44
C GLY A 28 13.23 16.88 -10.17
N GLY A 29 12.71 17.96 -10.80
CA GLY A 29 13.15 19.33 -10.56
C GLY A 29 12.57 19.91 -9.27
N ALA A 30 13.21 20.98 -8.79
CA ALA A 30 12.85 21.68 -7.57
C ALA A 30 11.55 22.48 -7.71
N LEU A 31 10.66 22.35 -6.71
CA LEU A 31 9.59 23.31 -6.47
C LEU A 31 10.06 24.31 -5.40
N LEU A 32 10.14 25.57 -5.79
CA LEU A 32 10.61 26.65 -4.92
C LEU A 32 9.48 27.57 -4.49
N ASN A 33 9.55 28.09 -3.28
CA ASN A 33 8.67 29.17 -2.85
C ASN A 33 9.20 30.55 -3.31
N THR A 34 8.45 31.61 -3.03
CA THR A 34 8.82 33.00 -3.41
C THR A 34 10.08 33.52 -2.75
N LYS A 35 10.60 32.82 -1.74
CA LYS A 35 11.88 33.12 -1.07
C LYS A 35 13.05 32.31 -1.64
N GLY A 36 12.84 31.52 -2.68
CA GLY A 36 13.83 30.61 -3.26
C GLY A 36 14.14 29.36 -2.43
N GLN A 37 13.31 29.04 -1.44
CA GLN A 37 13.50 27.82 -0.62
C GLN A 37 12.88 26.61 -1.33
N LEU A 38 13.56 25.48 -1.28
CA LEU A 38 13.07 24.21 -1.77
C LEU A 38 11.92 23.73 -0.88
N VAL A 39 10.72 23.57 -1.45
CA VAL A 39 9.52 23.11 -0.75
C VAL A 39 9.06 21.74 -1.21
N GLY A 40 9.50 21.29 -2.39
CA GLY A 40 9.16 19.98 -2.91
C GLY A 40 9.92 19.60 -4.17
N ILE A 41 9.69 18.37 -4.62
CA ILE A 41 10.26 17.80 -5.85
C ILE A 41 9.10 17.51 -6.80
N ASN A 42 9.11 18.13 -7.98
CA ASN A 42 8.06 17.94 -8.99
C ASN A 42 8.00 16.49 -9.44
N THR A 43 6.79 15.90 -9.52
CA THR A 43 6.67 14.47 -9.85
C THR A 43 5.61 14.17 -10.91
N LEU A 44 4.42 14.72 -10.80
CA LEU A 44 3.28 14.33 -11.62
C LEU A 44 2.55 15.54 -12.20
N LYS A 45 1.97 15.32 -13.39
CA LYS A 45 0.92 16.17 -13.97
C LYS A 45 -0.35 15.30 -14.05
N TYR A 46 -1.46 15.80 -13.53
CA TYR A 46 -2.74 15.13 -13.75
C TYR A 46 -3.27 15.52 -15.13
N THR A 47 -3.35 14.57 -16.02
CA THR A 47 -3.81 14.78 -17.42
C THR A 47 -5.27 14.38 -17.64
N GLY A 48 -5.99 13.98 -16.59
CA GLY A 48 -7.34 13.44 -16.70
C GLY A 48 -7.37 11.95 -17.07
N SER A 49 -8.54 11.34 -16.95
CA SER A 49 -8.78 9.97 -17.42
C SER A 49 -8.81 9.95 -18.93
N SER A 50 -8.28 8.90 -19.57
CA SER A 50 -8.31 8.67 -21.02
C SER A 50 -9.73 8.65 -21.62
N TYR A 51 -10.76 8.58 -20.78
CA TYR A 51 -12.17 8.65 -21.17
C TYR A 51 -12.78 10.05 -21.10
N SER A 52 -12.05 11.04 -20.58
CA SER A 52 -12.52 12.41 -20.50
C SER A 52 -11.75 13.27 -21.48
N ALA A 53 -12.46 13.88 -22.44
CA ALA A 53 -11.88 14.83 -23.41
C ALA A 53 -11.39 16.14 -22.75
N THR A 54 -11.45 16.23 -21.42
CA THR A 54 -11.02 17.39 -20.64
C THR A 54 -9.58 17.19 -20.18
N THR A 55 -8.65 17.86 -20.82
CA THR A 55 -7.29 18.03 -20.30
C THR A 55 -7.33 19.06 -19.19
N TYR A 56 -7.02 18.65 -17.96
CA TYR A 56 -6.84 19.60 -16.86
C TYR A 56 -5.45 20.23 -16.96
N GLU A 57 -5.38 21.49 -17.36
CA GLU A 57 -4.15 22.29 -17.29
C GLU A 57 -4.04 22.90 -15.88
N GLY A 58 -2.81 23.07 -15.38
CA GLY A 58 -2.57 23.71 -14.09
C GLY A 58 -2.74 22.82 -12.86
N LEU A 59 -2.70 21.48 -13.01
CA LEU A 59 -2.68 20.54 -11.90
C LEU A 59 -1.32 19.84 -11.86
N GLY A 60 -0.32 20.50 -11.25
CA GLY A 60 0.98 19.94 -10.94
C GLY A 60 1.03 19.38 -9.51
N PHE A 61 1.87 18.37 -9.30
CA PHE A 61 2.07 17.76 -8.00
C PHE A 61 3.56 17.62 -7.71
N ALA A 62 3.93 17.88 -6.45
CA ALA A 62 5.28 17.70 -5.95
C ALA A 62 5.29 16.93 -4.64
N ILE A 63 6.33 16.14 -4.43
CA ILE A 63 6.60 15.47 -3.16
C ILE A 63 7.13 16.53 -2.20
N PRO A 64 6.53 16.72 -1.00
CA PRO A 64 7.02 17.67 -0.01
C PRO A 64 8.48 17.39 0.36
N ILE A 65 9.27 18.45 0.58
CA ILE A 65 10.69 18.27 0.93
C ILE A 65 10.86 17.55 2.28
N ASP A 66 9.95 17.75 3.22
CA ASP A 66 9.96 17.07 4.52
C ASP A 66 9.79 15.54 4.36
N THR A 67 9.13 15.09 3.30
CA THR A 67 9.03 13.67 2.94
C THR A 67 10.25 13.18 2.15
N ALA A 68 10.76 14.00 1.23
CA ALA A 68 11.85 13.59 0.33
C ALA A 68 13.22 13.63 1.02
N LEU A 69 13.47 14.58 1.91
CA LEU A 69 14.78 14.81 2.52
C LEU A 69 15.27 13.62 3.38
N PRO A 70 14.45 13.02 4.27
CA PRO A 70 14.88 11.84 5.03
C PRO A 70 15.23 10.65 4.14
N ILE A 71 14.50 10.47 3.03
CA ILE A 71 14.78 9.42 2.05
C ILE A 71 16.09 9.69 1.32
N ALA A 72 16.30 10.92 0.86
CA ALA A 72 17.54 11.34 0.21
C ALA A 72 18.75 11.17 1.14
N GLN A 73 18.59 11.49 2.43
CA GLN A 73 19.66 11.32 3.42
C GLN A 73 20.02 9.84 3.61
N GLN A 74 19.03 8.94 3.70
CA GLN A 74 19.30 7.49 3.78
C GLN A 74 20.04 6.98 2.53
N LEU A 75 19.66 7.46 1.33
CA LEU A 75 20.36 7.09 0.11
C LEU A 75 21.82 7.58 0.08
N ILE A 76 22.10 8.75 0.66
CA ILE A 76 23.46 9.28 0.79
C ILE A 76 24.28 8.47 1.79
N ASP A 77 23.68 8.16 2.96
CA ASP A 77 24.39 7.56 4.09
C ASP A 77 24.59 6.04 3.89
N TYR A 78 23.60 5.35 3.29
CA TYR A 78 23.55 3.89 3.22
C TYR A 78 23.49 3.33 1.78
N GLY A 79 23.24 4.16 0.77
CA GLY A 79 23.03 3.72 -0.60
C GLY A 79 21.67 3.06 -0.85
N GLU A 80 20.84 2.91 0.18
CA GLU A 80 19.52 2.27 0.13
C GLU A 80 18.55 2.94 1.09
N VAL A 81 17.24 2.75 0.86
CA VAL A 81 16.20 3.19 1.78
C VAL A 81 15.83 2.03 2.70
N ARG A 82 16.18 2.15 3.97
CA ARG A 82 15.86 1.17 5.01
C ARG A 82 14.47 1.44 5.57
N ARG A 83 13.67 0.41 5.64
CA ARG A 83 12.32 0.48 6.18
C ARG A 83 12.06 -0.72 7.05
N PRO A 84 11.41 -0.53 8.21
CA PRO A 84 10.99 -1.66 9.01
C PRO A 84 10.06 -2.56 8.20
N ALA A 85 10.29 -3.87 8.28
CA ALA A 85 9.51 -4.87 7.58
C ALA A 85 9.31 -6.10 8.47
N LEU A 86 8.13 -6.68 8.41
CA LEU A 86 7.80 -7.90 9.17
C LEU A 86 8.36 -9.18 8.53
N GLY A 87 8.78 -9.13 7.26
CA GLY A 87 9.15 -10.34 6.51
C GLY A 87 7.93 -11.18 6.14
N ILE A 88 6.86 -10.55 5.66
CA ILE A 88 5.65 -11.21 5.20
C ILE A 88 5.22 -10.70 3.82
N THR A 89 4.59 -11.58 3.06
CA THR A 89 3.73 -11.18 1.93
C THR A 89 2.29 -11.19 2.41
N CYS A 90 1.54 -10.13 2.16
CA CYS A 90 0.20 -9.99 2.70
C CYS A 90 -0.70 -9.13 1.81
N GLY A 91 -2.01 -9.18 2.06
CA GLY A 91 -3.01 -8.40 1.34
C GLY A 91 -4.14 -7.94 2.24
N THR A 92 -4.89 -6.93 1.80
CA THR A 92 -6.10 -6.48 2.51
C THR A 92 -7.22 -7.50 2.32
N PHE A 93 -7.86 -7.91 3.40
CA PHE A 93 -9.10 -8.67 3.40
C PHE A 93 -10.25 -7.76 3.81
N SER A 94 -11.16 -7.50 2.88
CA SER A 94 -12.39 -6.72 3.13
C SER A 94 -13.47 -7.67 3.64
N GLY A 95 -13.42 -8.00 4.93
CA GLY A 95 -14.45 -8.78 5.60
C GLY A 95 -15.72 -7.97 5.81
N PRO A 96 -16.86 -8.62 6.04
CA PRO A 96 -18.09 -7.92 6.43
C PRO A 96 -17.90 -7.28 7.82
N ASP A 97 -18.42 -6.08 7.99
CA ASP A 97 -18.46 -5.36 9.28
C ASP A 97 -19.55 -5.92 10.22
N ASP A 98 -19.98 -7.15 10.01
CA ASP A 98 -21.01 -7.81 10.79
C ASP A 98 -20.37 -8.69 11.88
N PRO A 99 -20.51 -8.35 13.18
CA PRO A 99 -19.96 -9.15 14.26
C PRO A 99 -20.62 -10.54 14.41
N ILE A 100 -21.72 -10.80 13.73
CA ILE A 100 -22.43 -12.10 13.70
C ILE A 100 -21.90 -12.97 12.56
N SER A 101 -21.17 -12.39 11.62
CA SER A 101 -20.59 -13.13 10.50
C SER A 101 -19.54 -14.14 10.98
N SER A 102 -19.58 -15.35 10.43
CA SER A 102 -18.51 -16.34 10.60
C SER A 102 -17.24 -16.00 9.79
N TRP A 103 -17.26 -14.91 9.04
CA TRP A 103 -16.16 -14.43 8.23
C TRP A 103 -15.14 -13.65 9.06
N PRO A 104 -13.86 -13.68 8.71
CA PRO A 104 -12.88 -12.81 9.32
C PRO A 104 -13.27 -11.33 9.19
N PRO A 105 -12.99 -10.49 10.18
CA PRO A 105 -13.19 -9.04 10.05
C PRO A 105 -12.25 -8.45 8.98
N ALA A 106 -12.57 -7.22 8.55
CA ALA A 106 -11.64 -6.43 7.72
C ALA A 106 -10.27 -6.37 8.42
N SER A 107 -9.21 -6.76 7.70
CA SER A 107 -7.88 -6.99 8.27
C SER A 107 -6.83 -7.17 7.16
N VAL A 108 -5.60 -7.42 7.55
CA VAL A 108 -4.53 -7.83 6.63
C VAL A 108 -4.31 -9.34 6.77
N VAL A 109 -4.42 -10.08 5.67
CA VAL A 109 -4.17 -11.52 5.63
C VAL A 109 -2.76 -11.81 5.13
N ILE A 110 -2.03 -12.67 5.85
CA ILE A 110 -0.69 -13.13 5.47
C ILE A 110 -0.84 -14.24 4.43
N SER A 111 -0.19 -14.11 3.28
CA SER A 111 -0.10 -15.17 2.27
C SER A 111 1.17 -15.99 2.43
N GLU A 112 2.26 -15.34 2.81
CA GLU A 112 3.57 -15.98 2.94
C GLU A 112 4.36 -15.34 4.07
N VAL A 113 5.16 -16.13 4.77
CA VAL A 113 6.11 -15.67 5.79
C VAL A 113 7.51 -16.01 5.30
N THR A 114 8.41 -15.03 5.32
CA THR A 114 9.80 -15.23 4.95
C THR A 114 10.49 -16.09 6.03
N ALA A 115 11.05 -17.21 5.62
CA ALA A 115 11.77 -18.10 6.51
C ALA A 115 12.95 -17.38 7.19
N ASP A 116 13.18 -17.68 8.47
CA ASP A 116 14.20 -17.06 9.30
C ASP A 116 14.07 -15.53 9.42
N GLY A 117 12.89 -14.99 9.09
CA GLY A 117 12.58 -13.58 9.25
C GLY A 117 11.85 -13.28 10.57
N PRO A 118 11.68 -12.00 10.94
CA PRO A 118 11.11 -11.61 12.23
C PRO A 118 9.68 -12.14 12.45
N ALA A 119 8.87 -12.25 11.41
CA ALA A 119 7.53 -12.82 11.51
C ALA A 119 7.55 -14.33 11.75
N ASP A 120 8.50 -15.05 11.14
CA ASP A 120 8.70 -16.49 11.36
C ASP A 120 9.17 -16.77 12.79
N GLU A 121 10.15 -16.02 13.27
CA GLU A 121 10.65 -16.09 14.66
C GLU A 121 9.53 -15.80 15.68
N ALA A 122 8.63 -14.85 15.37
CA ALA A 122 7.46 -14.54 16.18
C ALA A 122 6.34 -15.59 16.09
N GLY A 123 6.45 -16.58 15.17
CA GLY A 123 5.48 -17.66 14.98
C GLY A 123 4.24 -17.25 14.18
N LEU A 124 4.31 -16.21 13.37
CA LEU A 124 3.29 -15.87 12.38
C LEU A 124 3.27 -16.93 11.28
N LYS A 125 2.11 -17.14 10.66
CA LYS A 125 1.90 -18.16 9.62
C LYS A 125 1.06 -17.62 8.48
N ALA A 126 1.18 -18.26 7.32
CA ALA A 126 0.25 -18.04 6.22
C ALA A 126 -1.20 -18.26 6.70
N TYR A 127 -2.09 -17.42 6.22
CA TYR A 127 -3.52 -17.35 6.56
C TYR A 127 -3.82 -16.81 7.97
N ASP A 128 -2.86 -16.22 8.68
CA ASP A 128 -3.13 -15.37 9.81
C ASP A 128 -3.73 -14.04 9.34
N PHE A 129 -4.71 -13.54 10.07
CA PHE A 129 -5.32 -12.23 9.84
C PHE A 129 -4.79 -11.28 10.90
N ILE A 130 -3.97 -10.31 10.49
CA ILE A 130 -3.48 -9.25 11.38
C ILE A 130 -4.63 -8.29 11.66
N THR A 131 -5.05 -8.21 12.90
CA THR A 131 -6.17 -7.37 13.34
C THR A 131 -5.73 -6.15 14.12
N GLU A 132 -4.53 -6.19 14.72
CA GLU A 132 -3.99 -5.11 15.53
C GLU A 132 -2.45 -5.14 15.54
N VAL A 133 -1.84 -3.97 15.53
CA VAL A 133 -0.39 -3.78 15.75
C VAL A 133 -0.21 -2.64 16.74
N ASP A 134 0.50 -2.91 17.85
CA ASP A 134 0.73 -1.99 18.98
C ASP A 134 -0.52 -1.28 19.49
N GLY A 135 -1.64 -2.03 19.62
CA GLY A 135 -2.93 -1.50 20.05
C GLY A 135 -3.69 -0.73 18.97
N THR A 136 -3.11 -0.56 17.77
CA THR A 136 -3.77 0.08 16.63
C THR A 136 -4.47 -0.96 15.78
N ARG A 137 -5.79 -0.77 15.56
CA ARG A 137 -6.59 -1.67 14.71
C ARG A 137 -6.10 -1.59 13.26
N ILE A 138 -5.92 -2.75 12.64
CA ILE A 138 -5.48 -2.91 11.26
C ILE A 138 -6.65 -3.46 10.44
N THR A 139 -7.13 -2.68 9.48
CA THR A 139 -8.22 -3.05 8.56
C THR A 139 -7.74 -3.12 7.11
N SER A 140 -6.57 -2.57 6.83
CA SER A 140 -6.00 -2.47 5.49
C SER A 140 -4.48 -2.50 5.52
N LEU A 141 -3.86 -2.72 4.35
CA LEU A 141 -2.41 -2.57 4.18
C LEU A 141 -1.95 -1.14 4.48
N HIS A 142 -2.80 -0.15 4.24
CA HIS A 142 -2.52 1.23 4.58
C HIS A 142 -2.32 1.41 6.09
N ASP A 143 -3.22 0.86 6.91
CA ASP A 143 -3.12 0.95 8.37
C ASP A 143 -1.84 0.26 8.85
N LEU A 144 -1.56 -0.95 8.32
CA LEU A 144 -0.35 -1.69 8.66
C LEU A 144 0.91 -0.89 8.34
N THR A 145 1.00 -0.34 7.13
CA THR A 145 2.19 0.45 6.74
C THR A 145 2.31 1.75 7.52
N ALA A 146 1.20 2.41 7.85
CA ALA A 146 1.20 3.63 8.65
C ALA A 146 1.75 3.37 10.06
N VAL A 147 1.41 2.25 10.69
CA VAL A 147 1.98 1.88 11.99
C VAL A 147 3.46 1.52 11.84
N LEU A 148 3.83 0.70 10.86
CA LEU A 148 5.24 0.32 10.66
C LEU A 148 6.13 1.53 10.36
N ASP A 149 5.64 2.53 9.65
CA ASP A 149 6.40 3.76 9.35
C ASP A 149 6.71 4.63 10.59
N THR A 150 6.10 4.33 11.75
CA THR A 150 6.43 4.99 13.04
C THR A 150 7.57 4.32 13.80
N HIS A 151 8.08 3.18 13.30
CA HIS A 151 9.12 2.37 13.93
C HIS A 151 10.44 2.44 13.14
N GLU A 152 11.51 2.01 13.79
CA GLU A 152 12.83 1.84 13.18
C GLU A 152 13.18 0.36 13.03
N GLU A 153 14.18 0.06 12.19
CA GLU A 153 14.71 -1.30 12.05
C GLU A 153 15.29 -1.78 13.39
N GLY A 154 14.82 -2.93 13.86
CA GLY A 154 15.23 -3.51 15.14
C GLY A 154 14.26 -3.26 16.29
N ASP A 155 13.24 -2.43 16.09
CA ASP A 155 12.19 -2.25 17.08
C ASP A 155 11.39 -3.54 17.28
N THR A 156 10.89 -3.73 18.51
CA THR A 156 9.97 -4.82 18.84
C THR A 156 8.56 -4.29 18.84
N ILE A 157 7.68 -4.90 18.06
CA ILE A 157 6.26 -4.56 17.97
C ILE A 157 5.38 -5.73 18.42
N SER A 158 4.18 -5.41 18.88
CA SER A 158 3.15 -6.39 19.25
C SER A 158 2.17 -6.58 18.12
N VAL A 159 2.01 -7.80 17.62
CA VAL A 159 1.08 -8.12 16.52
C VAL A 159 0.00 -9.07 17.03
N THR A 160 -1.26 -8.63 16.97
CA THR A 160 -2.43 -9.45 17.29
C THR A 160 -2.97 -10.07 16.00
N VAL A 161 -3.09 -11.40 15.99
CA VAL A 161 -3.61 -12.13 14.84
C VAL A 161 -4.81 -12.99 15.21
N LEU A 162 -5.72 -13.11 14.26
CA LEU A 162 -6.78 -14.10 14.29
C LEU A 162 -6.37 -15.30 13.44
N ARG A 163 -6.18 -16.47 14.08
CA ARG A 163 -5.79 -17.72 13.42
C ARG A 163 -6.90 -18.74 13.50
N TYR A 164 -7.34 -19.22 12.36
CA TYR A 164 -8.40 -20.23 12.29
C TYR A 164 -7.80 -21.64 12.29
N LYS A 165 -8.46 -22.57 13.00
CA LYS A 165 -8.01 -23.97 13.07
C LYS A 165 -8.17 -24.72 11.75
N ASN A 166 -9.15 -24.33 10.93
CA ASN A 166 -9.43 -24.98 9.64
C ASN A 166 -8.99 -24.08 8.49
N THR A 167 -7.74 -24.27 8.07
CA THR A 167 -7.15 -23.51 6.95
C THR A 167 -7.91 -23.70 5.63
N ASN A 168 -8.43 -24.89 5.35
CA ASN A 168 -9.17 -25.14 4.11
C ASN A 168 -10.46 -24.31 4.03
N ALA A 169 -11.15 -24.13 5.15
CA ALA A 169 -12.33 -23.25 5.21
C ALA A 169 -11.95 -21.79 4.91
N ILE A 170 -10.81 -21.33 5.44
CA ILE A 170 -10.31 -19.97 5.18
C ILE A 170 -9.92 -19.81 3.72
N ILE A 171 -9.19 -20.75 3.13
CA ILE A 171 -8.85 -20.72 1.69
C ILE A 171 -10.12 -20.61 0.84
N SER A 172 -11.16 -21.36 1.18
CA SER A 172 -12.45 -21.30 0.47
C SER A 172 -13.11 -19.91 0.59
N ILE A 173 -13.07 -19.31 1.77
CA ILE A 173 -13.58 -17.95 2.01
C ILE A 173 -12.79 -16.92 1.19
N LEU A 174 -11.47 -16.98 1.22
CA LEU A 174 -10.60 -16.07 0.48
C LEU A 174 -10.82 -16.17 -1.04
N ASN A 175 -10.94 -17.39 -1.56
CA ASN A 175 -11.25 -17.63 -2.98
C ASN A 175 -12.65 -17.11 -3.35
N SER A 176 -13.64 -17.26 -2.48
CA SER A 176 -14.99 -16.74 -2.71
C SER A 176 -15.01 -15.20 -2.69
N ALA A 177 -14.29 -14.58 -1.76
CA ALA A 177 -14.15 -13.13 -1.70
C ALA A 177 -13.47 -12.58 -2.95
N TYR A 178 -12.39 -13.23 -3.40
CA TYR A 178 -11.69 -12.87 -4.64
C TYR A 178 -12.61 -12.98 -5.88
N ASN A 179 -13.32 -14.07 -6.03
CA ASN A 179 -14.23 -14.28 -7.15
C ASN A 179 -15.41 -13.30 -7.16
N ASN A 180 -15.94 -12.94 -5.99
CA ASN A 180 -17.01 -11.95 -5.89
C ASN A 180 -16.52 -10.54 -6.24
N TYR A 181 -15.28 -10.18 -5.89
CA TYR A 181 -14.74 -8.85 -6.17
C TYR A 181 -14.25 -8.71 -7.62
N TYR A 182 -13.63 -9.75 -8.18
CA TYR A 182 -13.04 -9.71 -9.52
C TYR A 182 -13.83 -10.52 -10.56
N GLY A 183 -14.63 -11.50 -10.18
CA GLY A 183 -15.38 -12.39 -11.06
C GLY A 183 -16.76 -11.86 -11.48
N GLY A 184 -17.26 -10.82 -10.85
CA GLY A 184 -18.62 -10.29 -11.08
C GLY A 184 -18.80 -9.45 -12.35
N ASN A 185 -17.82 -9.30 -13.22
CA ASN A 185 -17.93 -8.48 -14.43
C ASN A 185 -17.26 -9.09 -15.66
N SER A 186 -17.52 -10.36 -15.98
CA SER A 186 -17.17 -10.94 -17.29
C SER A 186 -18.24 -10.70 -18.33
N GLY A 187 -18.55 -9.44 -18.60
CA GLY A 187 -19.55 -9.01 -19.58
C GLY A 187 -19.20 -7.73 -20.29
N TYR A 188 -17.92 -7.43 -20.55
CA TYR A 188 -17.45 -6.58 -21.66
C TYR A 188 -15.93 -6.68 -21.74
N GLY A 189 -15.46 -7.45 -22.72
CA GLY A 189 -14.07 -7.51 -23.07
C GLY A 189 -13.59 -6.19 -23.66
N TYR A 190 -12.55 -5.61 -23.09
CA TYR A 190 -11.50 -4.89 -23.82
C TYR A 190 -10.21 -5.03 -23.02
N GLY A 191 -9.27 -5.77 -23.62
CA GLY A 191 -7.95 -5.94 -23.10
C GLY A 191 -7.18 -4.62 -23.14
N SER A 192 -6.51 -4.29 -22.06
CA SER A 192 -5.25 -3.58 -22.08
C SER A 192 -4.47 -4.02 -20.85
N GLY A 193 -3.36 -4.73 -21.12
CA GLY A 193 -2.50 -5.30 -20.11
C GLY A 193 -1.80 -4.21 -19.31
N TYR A 194 -2.04 -4.27 -18.03
CA TYR A 194 -1.05 -3.98 -17.01
C TYR A 194 -1.15 -5.14 -16.04
N GLY A 195 -0.16 -6.02 -16.11
CA GLY A 195 -0.05 -7.17 -15.25
C GLY A 195 0.04 -6.74 -13.80
N ASN A 196 -1.07 -6.71 -13.11
CA ASN A 196 -1.08 -6.65 -11.66
C ASN A 196 -0.75 -8.04 -11.14
N SER A 197 0.37 -8.15 -10.47
CA SER A 197 0.93 -9.32 -9.80
C SER A 197 0.06 -9.85 -8.64
N TYR A 198 -1.25 -9.75 -8.74
CA TYR A 198 -2.20 -10.31 -7.77
C TYR A 198 -2.78 -11.66 -8.18
N GLY A 199 -2.51 -12.11 -9.41
CA GLY A 199 -2.95 -13.43 -9.90
C GLY A 199 -2.25 -14.62 -9.26
N GLY A 200 -1.22 -14.40 -8.43
CA GLY A 200 -0.44 -15.44 -7.75
C GLY A 200 -0.81 -15.69 -6.29
N PHE A 201 -1.75 -14.93 -5.72
CA PHE A 201 -1.99 -14.98 -4.29
C PHE A 201 -2.66 -16.27 -3.81
N PHE A 202 -3.42 -16.96 -4.68
CA PHE A 202 -4.16 -18.18 -4.32
C PHE A 202 -4.02 -19.34 -5.35
N GLY A 203 -3.13 -19.22 -6.32
CA GLY A 203 -2.87 -20.26 -7.33
C GLY A 203 -1.73 -21.19 -6.92
N GLY A 204 -1.84 -21.87 -5.81
CA GLY A 204 -1.00 -23.03 -5.50
C GLY A 204 -1.55 -24.25 -6.22
N ASN A 205 -0.82 -24.77 -7.22
CA ASN A 205 -1.09 -26.06 -7.82
C ASN A 205 -1.03 -27.16 -6.75
N GLY A 206 -2.09 -28.01 -6.72
CA GLY A 206 -2.10 -29.27 -6.04
C GLY A 206 -1.15 -30.28 -6.67
#